data_748686806d8d73a195276acdaae863c9
#
_entry.id   748686806d8d73a195276acdaae863c9
#
_cell.length_a   1.000
_cell.length_b   1.000
_cell.length_c   1.000
_cell.angle_alpha   90.00
_cell.angle_beta   90.00
_cell.angle_gamma   90.00
#
_symmetry.space_group_name_H-M   'P 1'
#
loop_
_entity.id
_entity.type
_entity.pdbx_description
1 polymer ?
#
loop_
_entity_poly.entity_id
_entity_poly.type
_entity_poly.pdbx_seq_one_letter_code
_entity_poly.pdbx_strand_id
1 'polypeptide(L)'
;MELLKVDNKNHIEKKHAAFKGLPLTAVFFVKKERNMIQDIAPLHLDNAYCDRKPEKNDRILAFHENMIYMQKEPELTFLTFDMLKTACKEKGITLPEHVYLFSIGEEAYFLMELPEDITFNGFSYYRMFEVRRLHPKERILAAATAWHLYVWYRDNQYCGRCGRKLYHSTKQRMLECRECGNLVFPKIAPAVIVGVTDGSKILMTKYADREYKRYALIAGFTEIGETAEETVKREVEEEVGLHVKNIRYYKSQPWGFDSNLLLGYFCELEQREKIILDTGELSVAEWGDYRDIPDDVEGLSLTHEMMTVFREEQKRKESLDSQRN
;
A
#
# COMPACT_ATOMS: atom_id res chain seq x y z
N MET A 1 -25.79 2.88 41.55
CA MET A 1 -24.92 3.37 40.46
C MET A 1 -25.46 2.77 39.17
N GLU A 2 -26.41 3.49 38.58
CA GLU A 2 -27.23 3.03 37.44
C GLU A 2 -26.49 3.22 36.11
N LEU A 3 -26.46 2.17 35.31
CA LEU A 3 -25.95 2.18 33.94
C LEU A 3 -27.03 2.75 33.02
N LEU A 4 -26.79 3.93 32.48
CA LEU A 4 -27.59 4.54 31.42
C LEU A 4 -27.38 3.76 30.10
N LYS A 5 -28.43 3.07 29.66
CA LYS A 5 -28.57 2.55 28.30
C LYS A 5 -28.86 3.71 27.34
N VAL A 6 -27.95 4.04 26.45
CA VAL A 6 -28.17 5.03 25.40
C VAL A 6 -28.81 4.36 24.21
N ASP A 7 -30.00 4.80 23.86
CA ASP A 7 -30.83 4.28 22.76
C ASP A 7 -30.35 4.84 21.42
N ASN A 8 -29.92 3.93 20.53
CA ASN A 8 -29.15 4.24 19.31
C ASN A 8 -30.03 4.62 18.08
N LYS A 9 -31.36 4.71 18.23
CA LYS A 9 -32.24 5.01 17.09
C LYS A 9 -32.47 6.50 16.81
N ASN A 10 -32.31 7.37 17.79
CA ASN A 10 -32.59 8.82 17.63
C ASN A 10 -31.38 9.64 17.13
N HIS A 11 -30.22 9.03 16.88
CA HIS A 11 -29.00 9.74 16.45
C HIS A 11 -28.84 9.84 14.94
N ILE A 12 -29.57 9.03 14.15
CA ILE A 12 -29.46 8.99 12.70
C ILE A 12 -30.31 10.09 12.04
N GLU A 13 -31.50 10.37 12.57
CA GLU A 13 -32.40 11.39 11.97
C GLU A 13 -31.96 12.84 12.23
N LYS A 14 -31.29 13.14 13.34
CA LYS A 14 -30.76 14.48 13.62
C LYS A 14 -29.51 14.86 12.80
N LYS A 15 -28.79 13.90 12.23
CA LYS A 15 -27.63 14.18 11.34
C LYS A 15 -28.04 14.57 9.93
N HIS A 16 -29.23 14.24 9.46
CA HIS A 16 -29.71 14.63 8.14
C HIS A 16 -30.16 16.09 8.03
N ALA A 17 -30.50 16.74 9.13
CA ALA A 17 -30.95 18.15 9.13
C ALA A 17 -29.82 19.18 9.18
N ALA A 18 -28.62 18.80 9.60
CA ALA A 18 -27.47 19.70 9.78
C ALA A 18 -26.64 19.97 8.52
N PHE A 19 -26.94 19.29 7.40
CA PHE A 19 -26.12 19.34 6.18
C PHE A 19 -26.63 20.25 5.06
N LYS A 20 -27.69 21.05 5.31
CA LYS A 20 -28.17 22.04 4.35
C LYS A 20 -27.41 23.37 4.51
N GLY A 21 -26.24 23.49 3.91
CA GLY A 21 -25.52 24.78 3.86
C GLY A 21 -23.99 24.74 3.85
N LEU A 22 -23.38 23.57 3.84
CA LEU A 22 -21.94 23.50 3.67
C LEU A 22 -21.53 23.56 2.20
N PRO A 23 -20.45 24.29 1.85
CA PRO A 23 -19.96 24.35 0.46
C PRO A 23 -19.58 22.94 -0.03
N LEU A 24 -19.72 22.69 -1.33
CA LEU A 24 -19.45 21.39 -2.01
C LEU A 24 -18.10 20.74 -1.67
N THR A 25 -17.17 21.51 -1.12
CA THR A 25 -15.84 21.05 -0.66
C THR A 25 -15.85 20.19 0.62
N ALA A 26 -16.95 20.18 1.39
CA ALA A 26 -17.02 19.50 2.69
C ALA A 26 -17.65 18.07 2.64
N VAL A 27 -18.04 17.58 1.46
CA VAL A 27 -18.86 16.34 1.35
C VAL A 27 -18.02 15.08 1.04
N PHE A 28 -16.70 15.12 1.23
CA PHE A 28 -15.82 14.00 0.89
C PHE A 28 -15.88 12.78 1.82
N PHE A 29 -16.71 12.73 2.85
CA PHE A 29 -16.70 11.64 3.82
C PHE A 29 -18.07 10.98 4.03
N VAL A 30 -18.60 10.30 3.01
CA VAL A 30 -19.54 9.21 3.26
C VAL A 30 -18.72 7.91 3.34
N LYS A 31 -18.60 7.40 4.56
CA LYS A 31 -17.90 6.18 4.90
C LYS A 31 -18.61 4.96 4.27
N LYS A 32 -18.31 4.64 3.02
CA LYS A 32 -18.42 3.27 2.52
C LYS A 32 -17.10 2.61 2.87
N GLU A 33 -17.11 1.44 3.48
CA GLU A 33 -15.89 0.68 3.76
C GLU A 33 -15.14 0.49 2.46
N ARG A 34 -14.05 1.22 2.31
CA ARG A 34 -13.23 1.22 1.10
C ARG A 34 -12.01 0.39 1.40
N ASN A 35 -11.82 -0.63 0.60
CA ASN A 35 -10.89 -1.69 0.88
C ASN A 35 -9.54 -1.41 0.23
N MET A 36 -8.68 -0.64 0.89
CA MET A 36 -7.24 -0.64 0.59
C MET A 36 -6.53 -1.74 1.39
N ILE A 37 -5.31 -2.07 1.01
CA ILE A 37 -4.53 -3.14 1.66
C ILE A 37 -4.42 -2.95 3.18
N GLN A 38 -4.33 -1.72 3.66
CA GLN A 38 -4.20 -1.39 5.08
C GLN A 38 -5.53 -1.35 5.84
N ASP A 39 -6.68 -1.47 5.16
CA ASP A 39 -7.99 -1.45 5.80
C ASP A 39 -8.34 -2.85 6.32
N ILE A 40 -7.72 -3.25 7.42
CA ILE A 40 -7.80 -4.58 8.04
C ILE A 40 -8.61 -4.59 9.34
N ALA A 41 -9.37 -3.54 9.64
CA ALA A 41 -10.18 -3.50 10.87
C ALA A 41 -11.10 -4.74 10.99
N PRO A 42 -11.28 -5.33 12.19
CA PRO A 42 -10.88 -4.80 13.50
C PRO A 42 -9.42 -5.04 13.87
N LEU A 43 -8.62 -5.72 13.04
CA LEU A 43 -7.20 -5.92 13.28
C LEU A 43 -6.43 -4.60 13.11
N HIS A 44 -5.27 -4.53 13.73
CA HIS A 44 -4.38 -3.39 13.67
C HIS A 44 -2.94 -3.85 13.44
N LEU A 45 -2.23 -3.15 12.55
CA LEU A 45 -0.79 -3.31 12.36
C LEU A 45 -0.06 -2.49 13.43
N ASP A 46 0.66 -3.15 14.33
CA ASP A 46 1.62 -2.53 15.23
C ASP A 46 3.02 -2.66 14.65
N ASN A 47 3.57 -1.56 14.15
CA ASN A 47 4.89 -1.49 13.55
C ASN A 47 5.96 -0.94 14.52
N ALA A 48 5.66 -0.84 15.81
CA ALA A 48 6.64 -0.47 16.82
C ALA A 48 7.77 -1.51 16.87
N TYR A 49 9.02 -1.02 16.80
CA TYR A 49 10.16 -1.90 16.90
C TYR A 49 10.37 -2.38 18.34
N CYS A 50 10.61 -3.68 18.50
CA CYS A 50 11.09 -4.26 19.74
C CYS A 50 12.12 -5.38 19.44
N ASP A 51 13.03 -5.59 20.35
CA ASP A 51 13.99 -6.72 20.32
C ASP A 51 13.37 -7.89 21.08
N ARG A 52 12.44 -8.61 20.43
CA ARG A 52 11.81 -9.81 21.03
C ARG A 52 12.22 -11.09 20.30
N LYS A 53 12.21 -12.20 21.03
CA LYS A 53 12.41 -13.53 20.47
C LYS A 53 11.07 -14.09 19.97
N PRO A 54 11.10 -14.91 18.91
CA PRO A 54 9.88 -15.53 18.39
C PRO A 54 9.34 -16.58 19.36
N GLU A 55 8.03 -16.60 19.48
CA GLU A 55 7.25 -17.59 20.22
C GLU A 55 6.66 -18.65 19.28
N LYS A 56 6.12 -19.73 19.85
CA LYS A 56 5.67 -20.93 19.12
C LYS A 56 4.79 -20.62 17.90
N ASN A 57 3.81 -19.73 18.05
CA ASN A 57 2.80 -19.44 17.03
C ASN A 57 3.13 -18.23 16.17
N ASP A 58 4.24 -17.54 16.45
CA ASP A 58 4.66 -16.38 15.65
C ASP A 58 4.95 -16.80 14.21
N ARG A 59 4.68 -15.91 13.28
CA ARG A 59 4.79 -16.16 11.84
C ARG A 59 6.19 -15.87 11.33
N ILE A 60 6.69 -16.82 10.55
CA ILE A 60 8.00 -16.69 9.87
C ILE A 60 7.77 -16.36 8.41
N LEU A 61 8.37 -15.25 7.99
CA LEU A 61 8.41 -14.79 6.61
C LEU A 61 9.81 -15.05 6.07
N ALA A 62 9.90 -15.87 5.05
CA ALA A 62 11.14 -16.18 4.34
C ALA A 62 11.03 -15.75 2.88
N PHE A 63 12.06 -15.08 2.39
CA PHE A 63 12.13 -14.58 1.03
C PHE A 63 13.37 -15.10 0.32
N HIS A 64 13.25 -15.27 -0.98
CA HIS A 64 14.36 -15.57 -1.87
C HIS A 64 14.16 -14.80 -3.17
N GLU A 65 15.12 -13.95 -3.56
CA GLU A 65 14.99 -13.02 -4.68
C GLU A 65 13.70 -12.19 -4.59
N ASN A 66 12.77 -12.36 -5.54
CA ASN A 66 11.46 -11.68 -5.58
C ASN A 66 10.29 -12.59 -5.19
N MET A 67 10.59 -13.66 -4.43
CA MET A 67 9.62 -14.67 -4.02
C MET A 67 9.50 -14.73 -2.51
N ILE A 68 8.32 -15.13 -2.03
CA ILE A 68 7.99 -15.38 -0.64
C ILE A 68 7.63 -16.86 -0.46
N TYR A 69 8.12 -17.49 0.63
CA TYR A 69 7.76 -18.86 1.00
C TYR A 69 6.46 -18.87 1.78
N MET A 70 5.42 -19.44 1.21
CA MET A 70 4.07 -19.42 1.78
C MET A 70 3.23 -20.60 1.30
N GLN A 71 2.08 -20.79 1.92
CA GLN A 71 0.99 -21.64 1.43
C GLN A 71 -0.12 -20.76 0.89
N LYS A 72 -0.67 -21.07 -0.30
CA LYS A 72 -1.77 -20.33 -0.94
C LYS A 72 -3.15 -20.88 -0.57
N GLU A 73 -3.26 -22.20 -0.47
CA GLU A 73 -4.54 -22.89 -0.29
C GLU A 73 -4.63 -23.54 1.10
N PRO A 74 -5.76 -23.50 1.80
CA PRO A 74 -7.05 -22.87 1.41
C PRO A 74 -7.02 -21.34 1.50
N GLU A 75 -6.01 -20.76 2.14
CA GLU A 75 -5.78 -19.32 2.28
C GLU A 75 -4.29 -19.02 2.41
N LEU A 76 -3.91 -17.78 2.14
CA LEU A 76 -2.54 -17.32 2.34
C LEU A 76 -2.12 -17.51 3.80
N THR A 77 -1.09 -18.30 4.02
CA THR A 77 -0.50 -18.46 5.35
C THR A 77 1.01 -18.63 5.30
N PHE A 78 1.68 -18.39 6.44
CA PHE A 78 3.12 -18.46 6.61
C PHE A 78 3.48 -19.53 7.63
N LEU A 79 4.71 -20.00 7.60
CA LEU A 79 5.22 -20.92 8.61
C LEU A 79 5.05 -20.34 10.01
N THR A 80 4.84 -21.21 10.99
CA THR A 80 5.02 -20.83 12.39
C THR A 80 6.46 -21.05 12.81
N PHE A 81 6.90 -20.34 13.84
CA PHE A 81 8.23 -20.56 14.43
C PHE A 81 8.41 -21.99 14.92
N ASP A 82 7.39 -22.62 15.51
CA ASP A 82 7.42 -24.01 15.96
C ASP A 82 7.66 -25.00 14.82
N MET A 83 7.02 -24.79 13.66
CA MET A 83 7.24 -25.62 12.48
C MET A 83 8.70 -25.58 12.05
N LEU A 84 9.27 -24.37 11.86
CA LEU A 84 10.66 -24.22 11.44
C LEU A 84 11.64 -24.78 12.49
N LYS A 85 11.43 -24.45 13.76
CA LYS A 85 12.26 -24.93 14.87
C LYS A 85 12.28 -26.46 14.98
N THR A 86 11.12 -27.10 14.83
CA THR A 86 11.01 -28.56 14.85
C THR A 86 11.74 -29.21 13.69
N ALA A 87 11.53 -28.70 12.46
CA ALA A 87 12.20 -29.21 11.27
C ALA A 87 13.74 -29.04 11.35
N CYS A 88 14.22 -27.89 11.83
CA CYS A 88 15.66 -27.70 12.07
C CYS A 88 16.21 -28.70 13.06
N LYS A 89 15.51 -28.95 14.18
CA LYS A 89 15.92 -29.89 15.20
C LYS A 89 15.98 -31.35 14.66
N GLU A 90 14.96 -31.78 13.92
CA GLU A 90 14.88 -33.11 13.32
C GLU A 90 16.01 -33.39 12.33
N LYS A 91 16.42 -32.35 11.58
CA LYS A 91 17.51 -32.45 10.60
C LYS A 91 18.91 -32.11 11.16
N GLY A 92 19.01 -31.74 12.45
CA GLY A 92 20.28 -31.33 13.07
C GLY A 92 20.83 -30.02 12.49
N ILE A 93 19.96 -29.14 11.94
CA ILE A 93 20.32 -27.85 11.37
C ILE A 93 20.23 -26.78 12.47
N THR A 94 21.21 -25.88 12.52
CA THR A 94 21.16 -24.73 13.41
C THR A 94 20.02 -23.81 13.00
N LEU A 95 19.20 -23.40 13.97
CA LEU A 95 18.10 -22.44 13.72
C LEU A 95 18.67 -21.10 13.22
N PRO A 96 18.18 -20.56 12.08
CA PRO A 96 18.63 -19.30 11.53
C PRO A 96 18.37 -18.11 12.46
N GLU A 97 19.14 -17.04 12.29
CA GLU A 97 18.89 -15.78 12.98
C GLU A 97 17.52 -15.22 12.62
N HIS A 98 16.92 -14.51 13.56
CA HIS A 98 15.59 -13.90 13.39
C HIS A 98 15.65 -12.39 13.54
N VAL A 99 14.77 -11.71 12.82
CA VAL A 99 14.54 -10.27 12.96
C VAL A 99 13.05 -10.04 13.19
N TYR A 100 12.68 -9.42 14.33
CA TYR A 100 11.31 -9.00 14.55
C TYR A 100 10.91 -7.91 13.56
N LEU A 101 9.77 -8.06 12.91
CA LEU A 101 9.29 -7.10 11.93
C LEU A 101 8.16 -6.21 12.50
N PHE A 102 7.04 -6.79 12.88
CA PHE A 102 5.82 -6.11 13.38
C PHE A 102 4.85 -7.16 13.94
N SER A 103 3.68 -6.70 14.42
CA SER A 103 2.55 -7.58 14.70
C SER A 103 1.27 -7.09 14.02
N ILE A 104 0.32 -8.01 13.77
CA ILE A 104 -1.05 -7.72 13.34
C ILE A 104 -1.99 -8.44 14.31
N GLY A 105 -2.76 -7.68 15.09
CA GLY A 105 -3.49 -8.24 16.20
C GLY A 105 -2.56 -8.94 17.19
N GLU A 106 -2.79 -10.22 17.47
CA GLU A 106 -1.96 -11.03 18.38
C GLU A 106 -0.81 -11.76 17.68
N GLU A 107 -0.78 -11.81 16.35
CA GLU A 107 0.26 -12.48 15.58
C GLU A 107 1.48 -11.58 15.39
N ALA A 108 2.66 -12.03 15.83
CA ALA A 108 3.91 -11.37 15.51
C ALA A 108 4.59 -12.03 14.29
N TYR A 109 5.31 -11.22 13.55
CA TYR A 109 5.94 -11.56 12.28
C TYR A 109 7.45 -11.37 12.37
N PHE A 110 8.19 -12.39 11.95
CA PHE A 110 9.66 -12.42 11.96
C PHE A 110 10.20 -12.72 10.58
N LEU A 111 11.27 -12.06 10.21
CA LEU A 111 12.10 -12.42 9.07
C LEU A 111 13.10 -13.48 9.51
N MET A 112 13.13 -14.60 8.81
CA MET A 112 14.13 -15.66 8.98
C MET A 112 14.47 -16.26 7.61
N GLU A 113 15.70 -16.70 7.43
CA GLU A 113 16.08 -17.50 6.27
C GLU A 113 15.50 -18.92 6.39
N LEU A 114 15.06 -19.49 5.26
CA LEU A 114 14.67 -20.89 5.21
C LEU A 114 15.88 -21.72 4.75
N PRO A 115 16.39 -22.66 5.57
CA PRO A 115 17.47 -23.55 5.14
C PRO A 115 17.06 -24.36 3.90
N GLU A 116 17.97 -24.52 2.94
CA GLU A 116 17.71 -25.19 1.65
C GLU A 116 17.15 -26.60 1.79
N ASP A 117 17.60 -27.34 2.80
CA ASP A 117 17.18 -28.71 3.07
C ASP A 117 15.81 -28.81 3.77
N ILE A 118 15.16 -27.69 4.12
CA ILE A 118 13.88 -27.67 4.83
C ILE A 118 12.75 -27.31 3.87
N THR A 119 11.80 -28.22 3.75
CA THR A 119 10.57 -28.02 2.98
C THR A 119 9.35 -28.42 3.81
N PHE A 120 8.19 -27.81 3.51
CA PHE A 120 6.94 -28.12 4.18
C PHE A 120 5.87 -28.45 3.15
N ASN A 121 5.06 -29.47 3.44
CA ASN A 121 3.97 -29.86 2.56
C ASN A 121 2.95 -28.70 2.44
N GLY A 122 2.56 -28.35 1.21
CA GLY A 122 1.65 -27.26 0.90
C GLY A 122 2.29 -25.88 0.83
N PHE A 123 3.57 -25.75 1.21
CA PHE A 123 4.33 -24.48 1.10
C PHE A 123 5.28 -24.52 -0.10
N SER A 124 5.44 -23.36 -0.74
CA SER A 124 6.41 -23.17 -1.82
C SER A 124 6.79 -21.68 -1.96
N TYR A 125 7.81 -21.40 -2.76
CA TYR A 125 8.14 -20.05 -3.17
C TYR A 125 7.21 -19.57 -4.27
N TYR A 126 6.62 -18.38 -4.07
CA TYR A 126 5.74 -17.70 -5.04
C TYR A 126 6.18 -16.26 -5.24
N ARG A 127 6.00 -15.75 -6.45
CA ARG A 127 6.33 -14.35 -6.78
C ARG A 127 5.50 -13.39 -5.94
N MET A 128 6.12 -12.31 -5.45
CA MET A 128 5.42 -11.29 -4.66
C MET A 128 4.21 -10.67 -5.39
N PHE A 129 4.27 -10.60 -6.72
CA PHE A 129 3.15 -10.12 -7.53
C PHE A 129 1.87 -10.96 -7.37
N GLU A 130 2.00 -12.27 -7.12
CA GLU A 130 0.84 -13.17 -6.95
C GLU A 130 0.11 -12.97 -5.62
N VAL A 131 0.83 -12.50 -4.59
CA VAL A 131 0.27 -12.24 -3.25
C VAL A 131 -0.93 -11.28 -3.29
N ARG A 132 -0.93 -10.34 -4.22
CA ARG A 132 -1.99 -9.33 -4.39
C ARG A 132 -3.39 -9.90 -4.63
N ARG A 133 -3.49 -11.16 -5.07
CA ARG A 133 -4.76 -11.82 -5.44
C ARG A 133 -5.23 -12.84 -4.41
N LEU A 134 -4.52 -12.95 -3.30
CA LEU A 134 -4.82 -13.93 -2.26
C LEU A 134 -5.73 -13.32 -1.18
N HIS A 135 -6.03 -14.11 -0.17
CA HIS A 135 -6.79 -13.73 1.01
C HIS A 135 -6.26 -14.53 2.23
N PRO A 136 -6.46 -14.09 3.43
CA PRO A 136 -7.15 -12.86 3.82
C PRO A 136 -6.24 -11.61 3.68
N LYS A 137 -6.85 -10.43 3.71
CA LYS A 137 -6.20 -9.15 3.43
C LYS A 137 -5.07 -8.81 4.39
N GLU A 138 -5.23 -9.07 5.67
CA GLU A 138 -4.20 -8.83 6.69
C GLU A 138 -2.91 -9.61 6.41
N ARG A 139 -3.03 -10.79 5.78
CA ARG A 139 -1.86 -11.58 5.35
C ARG A 139 -1.18 -10.97 4.12
N ILE A 140 -1.95 -10.37 3.22
CA ILE A 140 -1.38 -9.61 2.08
C ILE A 140 -0.62 -8.39 2.61
N LEU A 141 -1.21 -7.65 3.57
CA LEU A 141 -0.54 -6.52 4.23
C LEU A 141 0.74 -6.96 4.94
N ALA A 142 0.69 -8.08 5.66
CA ALA A 142 1.85 -8.65 6.33
C ALA A 142 2.97 -8.99 5.32
N ALA A 143 2.64 -9.70 4.24
CA ALA A 143 3.61 -10.05 3.20
C ALA A 143 4.24 -8.81 2.55
N ALA A 144 3.43 -7.81 2.18
CA ALA A 144 3.91 -6.57 1.54
C ALA A 144 4.80 -5.75 2.48
N THR A 145 4.39 -5.62 3.76
CA THR A 145 5.18 -4.88 4.76
C THR A 145 6.50 -5.58 5.07
N ALA A 146 6.47 -6.90 5.19
CA ALA A 146 7.68 -7.69 5.43
C ALA A 146 8.61 -7.70 4.21
N TRP A 147 8.06 -7.75 3.00
CA TRP A 147 8.82 -7.63 1.76
C TRP A 147 9.58 -6.30 1.70
N HIS A 148 8.93 -5.19 2.02
CA HIS A 148 9.57 -3.87 2.06
C HIS A 148 10.76 -3.86 3.05
N LEU A 149 10.59 -4.42 4.25
CA LEU A 149 11.65 -4.54 5.23
C LEU A 149 12.77 -5.49 4.77
N TYR A 150 12.41 -6.63 4.17
CA TYR A 150 13.37 -7.58 3.62
C TYR A 150 14.26 -6.95 2.55
N VAL A 151 13.66 -6.25 1.57
CA VAL A 151 14.41 -5.53 0.52
C VAL A 151 15.38 -4.54 1.15
N TRP A 152 14.92 -3.77 2.13
CA TRP A 152 15.80 -2.83 2.83
C TRP A 152 16.94 -3.53 3.56
N TYR A 153 16.71 -4.63 4.28
CA TYR A 153 17.77 -5.40 4.96
C TYR A 153 18.75 -6.03 3.96
N ARG A 154 18.22 -6.62 2.88
CA ARG A 154 19.02 -7.23 1.83
C ARG A 154 19.96 -6.24 1.15
N ASP A 155 19.45 -5.05 0.83
CA ASP A 155 20.19 -4.04 0.07
C ASP A 155 21.12 -3.20 0.93
N ASN A 156 21.06 -3.32 2.27
CA ASN A 156 21.87 -2.56 3.22
C ASN A 156 22.72 -3.45 4.13
N GLN A 157 23.37 -4.48 3.57
CA GLN A 157 24.29 -5.34 4.35
C GLN A 157 25.63 -4.65 4.65
N TYR A 158 26.04 -3.72 3.79
CA TYR A 158 27.30 -3.00 3.89
C TYR A 158 27.06 -1.48 3.92
N CYS A 159 27.93 -0.80 4.65
CA CYS A 159 27.89 0.64 4.81
C CYS A 159 28.23 1.35 3.50
N GLY A 160 27.33 2.15 2.95
CA GLY A 160 27.56 2.94 1.74
C GLY A 160 28.64 4.03 1.88
N ARG A 161 29.07 4.36 3.13
CA ARG A 161 30.14 5.34 3.38
C ARG A 161 31.53 4.70 3.41
N CYS A 162 31.73 3.54 4.02
CA CYS A 162 33.04 2.94 4.24
C CYS A 162 33.18 1.48 3.82
N GLY A 163 32.13 0.87 3.24
CA GLY A 163 32.12 -0.51 2.74
C GLY A 163 32.12 -1.62 3.82
N ARG A 164 32.09 -1.26 5.11
CA ARG A 164 32.09 -2.25 6.20
C ARG A 164 30.69 -2.80 6.45
N LYS A 165 30.62 -4.02 7.03
CA LYS A 165 29.34 -4.67 7.38
C LYS A 165 28.54 -3.79 8.33
N LEU A 166 27.23 -3.73 8.12
CA LEU A 166 26.25 -3.09 8.99
C LEU A 166 25.68 -4.10 9.99
N TYR A 167 25.27 -3.63 11.15
CA TYR A 167 24.73 -4.43 12.23
C TYR A 167 23.36 -3.90 12.66
N HIS A 168 22.47 -4.78 13.04
CA HIS A 168 21.14 -4.42 13.58
C HIS A 168 21.31 -3.69 14.91
N SER A 169 20.59 -2.58 15.09
CA SER A 169 20.45 -1.95 16.39
C SER A 169 19.44 -2.70 17.24
N THR A 170 19.68 -2.79 18.54
CA THR A 170 18.72 -3.37 19.50
C THR A 170 17.73 -2.33 20.05
N LYS A 171 17.95 -1.04 19.74
CA LYS A 171 17.14 0.08 20.30
C LYS A 171 16.02 0.51 19.37
N GLN A 172 16.24 0.45 18.06
CA GLN A 172 15.27 0.89 17.05
C GLN A 172 15.56 0.20 15.71
N ARG A 173 14.61 0.28 14.80
CA ARG A 173 14.72 -0.31 13.46
C ARG A 173 15.71 0.51 12.62
N MET A 174 16.99 0.23 12.76
CA MET A 174 18.09 0.81 11.99
C MET A 174 19.25 -0.14 11.92
N LEU A 175 20.16 0.11 10.99
CA LEU A 175 21.46 -0.55 10.88
C LEU A 175 22.57 0.44 11.23
N GLU A 176 23.59 -0.05 11.90
CA GLU A 176 24.71 0.74 12.42
C GLU A 176 26.04 0.24 11.83
N CYS A 177 26.87 1.16 11.36
CA CYS A 177 28.26 0.88 11.02
C CYS A 177 29.13 1.10 12.25
N ARG A 178 29.72 0.04 12.79
CA ARG A 178 30.57 0.09 13.97
C ARG A 178 31.93 0.79 13.70
N GLU A 179 32.32 0.89 12.42
CA GLU A 179 33.61 1.51 12.03
C GLU A 179 33.50 3.04 11.87
N CYS A 180 32.47 3.52 11.15
CA CYS A 180 32.37 4.95 10.84
C CYS A 180 31.15 5.65 11.47
N GLY A 181 30.37 4.96 12.29
CA GLY A 181 29.21 5.51 12.97
C GLY A 181 28.03 5.86 12.06
N ASN A 182 28.04 5.43 10.79
CA ASN A 182 26.92 5.68 9.88
C ASN A 182 25.70 4.92 10.32
N LEU A 183 24.52 5.58 10.33
CA LEU A 183 23.22 4.99 10.66
C LEU A 183 22.38 4.92 9.39
N VAL A 184 21.73 3.77 9.16
CA VAL A 184 20.86 3.54 8.01
C VAL A 184 19.48 3.15 8.52
N PHE A 185 18.47 3.98 8.18
CA PHE A 185 17.07 3.76 8.52
C PHE A 185 16.31 3.13 7.36
N PRO A 186 15.17 2.46 7.62
CA PRO A 186 14.31 1.97 6.54
C PRO A 186 13.95 3.08 5.56
N LYS A 187 14.08 2.76 4.28
CA LYS A 187 13.82 3.70 3.19
C LYS A 187 12.37 3.55 2.74
N ILE A 188 11.67 4.66 2.63
CA ILE A 188 10.32 4.74 2.06
C ILE A 188 10.38 5.78 0.94
N ALA A 189 10.02 5.38 -0.29
CA ALA A 189 9.96 6.30 -1.42
C ALA A 189 8.56 6.92 -1.50
N PRO A 190 8.41 8.26 -1.33
CA PRO A 190 7.13 8.92 -1.56
C PRO A 190 6.83 8.97 -3.05
N ALA A 191 5.58 8.67 -3.43
CA ALA A 191 5.10 8.75 -4.79
C ALA A 191 3.66 9.28 -4.82
N VAL A 192 3.31 10.08 -5.82
CA VAL A 192 1.95 10.57 -6.00
C VAL A 192 1.13 9.61 -6.87
N ILE A 193 -0.19 9.58 -6.62
CA ILE A 193 -1.19 9.00 -7.52
C ILE A 193 -2.16 10.14 -7.85
N VAL A 194 -2.34 10.44 -9.14
CA VAL A 194 -3.01 11.67 -9.57
C VAL A 194 -4.26 11.38 -10.39
N GLY A 195 -5.42 11.68 -9.83
CA GLY A 195 -6.70 11.67 -10.54
C GLY A 195 -6.95 13.04 -11.18
N VAL A 196 -6.52 13.20 -12.43
CA VAL A 196 -6.80 14.42 -13.22
C VAL A 196 -8.21 14.36 -13.75
N THR A 197 -9.01 15.42 -13.53
CA THR A 197 -10.44 15.47 -13.88
C THR A 197 -10.77 16.62 -14.83
N ASP A 198 -11.71 16.39 -15.78
CA ASP A 198 -12.37 17.41 -16.59
C ASP A 198 -13.89 17.13 -16.58
N GLY A 199 -14.62 17.80 -15.71
CA GLY A 199 -16.06 17.60 -15.51
C GLY A 199 -16.40 16.18 -15.05
N SER A 200 -17.09 15.40 -15.91
CA SER A 200 -17.46 14.00 -15.66
C SER A 200 -16.39 12.99 -16.07
N LYS A 201 -15.25 13.45 -16.57
CA LYS A 201 -14.17 12.59 -17.06
C LYS A 201 -12.99 12.59 -16.11
N ILE A 202 -12.28 11.46 -16.10
CA ILE A 202 -11.00 11.28 -15.43
C ILE A 202 -9.97 10.78 -16.45
N LEU A 203 -8.74 11.26 -16.34
CA LEU A 203 -7.65 10.77 -17.16
C LEU A 203 -7.23 9.38 -16.70
N MET A 204 -7.29 8.41 -17.60
CA MET A 204 -6.88 7.03 -17.36
C MET A 204 -5.69 6.68 -18.24
N THR A 205 -4.71 5.99 -17.65
CA THR A 205 -3.46 5.66 -18.32
C THR A 205 -3.21 4.14 -18.33
N LYS A 206 -2.33 3.68 -19.23
CA LYS A 206 -1.74 2.35 -19.18
C LYS A 206 -0.24 2.46 -19.37
N TYR A 207 0.50 1.79 -18.51
CA TYR A 207 1.95 1.75 -18.60
C TYR A 207 2.44 1.07 -19.88
N ALA A 208 3.52 1.60 -20.44
CA ALA A 208 4.31 0.88 -21.42
C ALA A 208 5.06 -0.28 -20.72
N ASP A 209 5.44 -1.29 -21.43
CA ASP A 209 6.34 -2.40 -21.05
C ASP A 209 6.26 -2.98 -19.61
N ARG A 210 5.13 -2.78 -18.91
CA ARG A 210 4.87 -3.39 -17.60
C ARG A 210 3.95 -4.60 -17.71
N GLU A 211 4.10 -5.57 -16.77
CA GLU A 211 3.21 -6.74 -16.64
C GLU A 211 1.76 -6.34 -16.32
N TYR A 212 1.58 -5.20 -15.65
CA TYR A 212 0.27 -4.63 -15.31
C TYR A 212 -0.36 -3.95 -16.54
N LYS A 213 -1.46 -4.53 -17.06
CA LYS A 213 -2.13 -4.08 -18.32
C LYS A 213 -3.48 -3.38 -18.10
N ARG A 214 -3.90 -3.19 -16.83
CA ARG A 214 -5.15 -2.49 -16.51
C ARG A 214 -4.96 -0.98 -16.55
N TYR A 215 -6.07 -0.25 -16.56
CA TYR A 215 -6.03 1.19 -16.39
C TYR A 215 -5.46 1.57 -15.02
N ALA A 216 -4.68 2.63 -15.03
CA ALA A 216 -4.07 3.26 -13.88
C ALA A 216 -4.35 4.78 -13.93
N LEU A 217 -3.87 5.49 -12.94
CA LEU A 217 -3.78 6.94 -12.91
C LEU A 217 -2.31 7.35 -13.06
N ILE A 218 -2.04 8.61 -13.40
CA ILE A 218 -0.69 9.20 -13.38
C ILE A 218 -0.03 8.91 -12.03
N ALA A 219 1.23 8.51 -12.04
CA ALA A 219 1.95 8.17 -10.82
C ALA A 219 3.46 8.32 -10.97
N GLY A 220 4.07 9.07 -10.07
CA GLY A 220 5.52 9.23 -10.09
C GLY A 220 6.11 9.53 -8.71
N PHE A 221 7.43 9.44 -8.64
CA PHE A 221 8.18 9.66 -7.40
C PHE A 221 8.40 11.15 -7.14
N THR A 222 8.32 11.51 -5.86
CA THR A 222 8.71 12.85 -5.41
C THR A 222 10.22 12.99 -5.45
N GLU A 223 10.71 14.04 -6.10
CA GLU A 223 12.14 14.37 -6.16
C GLU A 223 12.60 15.14 -4.92
N ILE A 224 13.91 15.09 -4.64
CA ILE A 224 14.51 15.80 -3.51
C ILE A 224 14.29 17.31 -3.69
N GLY A 225 13.59 17.90 -2.72
CA GLY A 225 13.28 19.33 -2.71
C GLY A 225 11.90 19.70 -3.22
N GLU A 226 11.15 18.73 -3.78
CA GLU A 226 9.76 18.96 -4.18
C GLU A 226 8.79 18.79 -3.02
N THR A 227 7.71 19.54 -3.06
CA THR A 227 6.46 19.20 -2.34
C THR A 227 5.67 18.16 -3.14
N ALA A 228 4.77 17.45 -2.49
CA ALA A 228 3.93 16.46 -3.19
C ALA A 228 3.02 17.13 -4.25
N GLU A 229 2.58 18.38 -4.02
CA GLU A 229 1.80 19.14 -4.98
C GLU A 229 2.62 19.60 -6.20
N GLU A 230 3.91 19.87 -6.04
CA GLU A 230 4.84 20.14 -7.15
C GLU A 230 5.09 18.87 -7.96
N THR A 231 5.29 17.72 -7.28
CA THR A 231 5.37 16.40 -7.93
C THR A 231 4.13 16.13 -8.79
N VAL A 232 2.92 16.40 -8.27
CA VAL A 232 1.66 16.24 -9.03
C VAL A 232 1.69 17.04 -10.34
N LYS A 233 2.14 18.30 -10.31
CA LYS A 233 2.21 19.15 -11.52
C LYS A 233 3.23 18.60 -12.50
N ARG A 234 4.43 18.29 -12.03
CA ARG A 234 5.53 17.81 -12.87
C ARG A 234 5.17 16.50 -13.55
N GLU A 235 4.69 15.50 -12.80
CA GLU A 235 4.35 14.19 -13.36
C GLU A 235 3.22 14.28 -14.42
N VAL A 236 2.20 15.12 -14.18
CA VAL A 236 1.13 15.34 -15.17
C VAL A 236 1.66 16.03 -16.43
N GLU A 237 2.57 17.00 -16.27
CA GLU A 237 3.18 17.68 -17.41
C GLU A 237 4.13 16.75 -18.19
N GLU A 238 4.97 15.98 -17.50
CA GLU A 238 5.94 15.05 -18.11
C GLU A 238 5.25 13.89 -18.83
N GLU A 239 4.31 13.21 -18.20
CA GLU A 239 3.69 12.00 -18.76
C GLU A 239 2.67 12.30 -19.88
N VAL A 240 1.94 13.44 -19.79
CA VAL A 240 0.81 13.73 -20.69
C VAL A 240 0.74 15.15 -21.24
N GLY A 241 1.66 16.05 -20.87
CA GLY A 241 1.74 17.44 -21.37
C GLY A 241 0.57 18.32 -20.93
N LEU A 242 -0.07 18.03 -19.80
CA LEU A 242 -1.22 18.77 -19.31
C LEU A 242 -0.87 19.62 -18.09
N HIS A 243 -1.56 20.76 -17.93
CA HIS A 243 -1.45 21.60 -16.74
C HIS A 243 -2.68 21.45 -15.85
N VAL A 244 -2.46 21.46 -14.53
CA VAL A 244 -3.49 21.17 -13.53
C VAL A 244 -3.56 22.24 -12.45
N LYS A 245 -4.77 22.41 -11.91
CA LYS A 245 -5.10 23.31 -10.80
C LYS A 245 -5.94 22.60 -9.75
N ASN A 246 -6.26 23.31 -8.65
CA ASN A 246 -7.13 22.80 -7.58
C ASN A 246 -6.68 21.45 -7.05
N ILE A 247 -5.36 21.28 -6.83
CA ILE A 247 -4.75 20.06 -6.32
C ILE A 247 -5.23 19.82 -4.89
N ARG A 248 -5.81 18.64 -4.62
CA ARG A 248 -6.38 18.28 -3.33
C ARG A 248 -5.92 16.90 -2.91
N TYR A 249 -5.29 16.81 -1.73
CA TYR A 249 -4.95 15.54 -1.12
C TYR A 249 -6.21 14.71 -0.83
N TYR A 250 -6.14 13.42 -1.13
CA TYR A 250 -7.22 12.47 -0.90
C TYR A 250 -6.90 11.52 0.26
N LYS A 251 -5.90 10.65 0.08
CA LYS A 251 -5.49 9.62 1.02
C LYS A 251 -4.04 9.20 0.79
N SER A 252 -3.45 8.47 1.76
CA SER A 252 -2.18 7.79 1.56
C SER A 252 -2.33 6.27 1.71
N GLN A 253 -1.41 5.54 1.10
CA GLN A 253 -1.33 4.09 1.16
C GLN A 253 0.12 3.64 1.30
N PRO A 254 0.46 2.82 2.34
CA PRO A 254 1.72 2.09 2.34
C PRO A 254 1.67 1.01 1.25
N TRP A 255 2.59 1.09 0.30
CA TRP A 255 2.67 0.15 -0.80
C TRP A 255 4.00 -0.60 -0.76
N GLY A 256 4.06 -1.61 0.14
CA GLY A 256 5.28 -2.34 0.43
C GLY A 256 5.82 -3.16 -0.74
N PHE A 257 5.02 -3.47 -1.74
CA PHE A 257 5.45 -4.20 -2.95
C PHE A 257 6.58 -3.47 -3.69
N ASP A 258 6.53 -2.14 -3.73
CA ASP A 258 7.50 -1.29 -4.42
C ASP A 258 8.24 -0.34 -3.46
N SER A 259 8.18 -0.60 -2.14
CA SER A 259 8.81 0.20 -1.09
C SER A 259 8.34 1.66 -1.03
N ASN A 260 7.07 1.92 -1.38
CA ASN A 260 6.50 3.24 -1.55
C ASN A 260 5.54 3.64 -0.42
N LEU A 261 5.43 4.96 -0.22
CA LEU A 261 4.26 5.60 0.38
C LEU A 261 3.53 6.35 -0.74
N LEU A 262 2.37 5.84 -1.15
CA LEU A 262 1.55 6.48 -2.16
C LEU A 262 0.71 7.60 -1.55
N LEU A 263 0.70 8.77 -2.20
CA LEU A 263 -0.04 9.96 -1.81
C LEU A 263 -1.05 10.28 -2.93
N GLY A 264 -2.31 10.03 -2.68
CA GLY A 264 -3.39 10.24 -3.65
C GLY A 264 -3.84 11.69 -3.71
N TYR A 265 -3.90 12.26 -4.89
CA TYR A 265 -4.37 13.61 -5.16
C TYR A 265 -5.42 13.62 -6.27
N PHE A 266 -6.46 14.41 -6.11
CA PHE A 266 -7.32 14.82 -7.20
C PHE A 266 -6.98 16.24 -7.62
N CYS A 267 -7.00 16.49 -8.92
CA CYS A 267 -6.82 17.83 -9.49
C CYS A 267 -7.74 18.01 -10.70
N GLU A 268 -7.86 19.25 -11.15
CA GLU A 268 -8.67 19.62 -12.30
C GLU A 268 -7.76 20.07 -13.43
N LEU A 269 -8.12 19.73 -14.67
CA LEU A 269 -7.46 20.28 -15.85
C LEU A 269 -7.55 21.81 -15.81
N GLU A 270 -6.43 22.50 -16.01
CA GLU A 270 -6.42 23.96 -15.94
C GLU A 270 -7.14 24.59 -17.13
N GLN A 271 -6.83 24.11 -18.33
CA GLN A 271 -7.45 24.48 -19.61
C GLN A 271 -7.47 23.27 -20.53
N ARG A 272 -8.34 23.31 -21.56
CA ARG A 272 -8.40 22.21 -22.52
C ARG A 272 -7.18 22.20 -23.42
N GLU A 273 -6.36 21.18 -23.23
CA GLU A 273 -5.12 20.94 -23.95
C GLU A 273 -5.15 19.56 -24.60
N LYS A 274 -4.34 19.39 -25.62
CA LYS A 274 -4.15 18.07 -26.26
C LYS A 274 -3.18 17.25 -25.42
N ILE A 275 -3.53 16.00 -25.14
CA ILE A 275 -2.63 15.03 -24.52
C ILE A 275 -1.39 14.85 -25.42
N ILE A 276 -0.22 15.03 -24.84
CA ILE A 276 1.09 14.75 -25.44
C ILE A 276 1.70 13.62 -24.63
N LEU A 277 1.58 12.42 -25.14
CA LEU A 277 1.94 11.20 -24.41
C LEU A 277 3.47 10.99 -24.39
N ASP A 278 4.04 10.80 -23.20
CA ASP A 278 5.37 10.20 -23.09
C ASP A 278 5.27 8.69 -23.35
N THR A 279 5.67 8.28 -24.54
CA THR A 279 5.63 6.87 -24.98
C THR A 279 6.67 5.99 -24.32
N GLY A 280 7.64 6.56 -23.61
CA GLY A 280 8.62 5.82 -22.79
C GLY A 280 7.99 5.24 -21.52
N GLU A 281 7.00 5.92 -20.96
CA GLU A 281 6.35 5.51 -19.71
C GLU A 281 4.94 4.98 -19.90
N LEU A 282 4.18 5.58 -20.81
CA LEU A 282 2.78 5.25 -21.06
C LEU A 282 2.54 4.71 -22.46
N SER A 283 1.71 3.67 -22.57
CA SER A 283 1.19 3.17 -23.84
C SER A 283 -0.17 3.79 -24.22
N VAL A 284 -0.93 4.28 -23.24
CA VAL A 284 -2.24 4.90 -23.40
C VAL A 284 -2.41 6.00 -22.38
N ALA A 285 -2.97 7.14 -22.81
CA ALA A 285 -3.59 8.14 -21.93
C ALA A 285 -4.85 8.67 -22.61
N GLU A 286 -5.99 8.51 -21.96
CA GLU A 286 -7.29 8.90 -22.51
C GLU A 286 -8.27 9.39 -21.44
N TRP A 287 -9.18 10.26 -21.85
CA TRP A 287 -10.27 10.72 -21.01
C TRP A 287 -11.39 9.68 -20.97
N GLY A 288 -11.51 8.95 -19.86
CA GLY A 288 -12.61 8.04 -19.61
C GLY A 288 -13.81 8.76 -18.95
N ASP A 289 -15.00 8.49 -19.43
CA ASP A 289 -16.21 8.89 -18.71
C ASP A 289 -16.34 8.05 -17.43
N TYR A 290 -16.93 8.60 -16.36
CA TYR A 290 -17.08 7.87 -15.10
C TYR A 290 -17.83 6.54 -15.25
N ARG A 291 -18.68 6.38 -16.28
CA ARG A 291 -19.42 5.16 -16.61
C ARG A 291 -18.52 4.04 -17.15
N ASP A 292 -17.40 4.41 -17.76
CA ASP A 292 -16.46 3.49 -18.37
C ASP A 292 -15.39 2.98 -17.38
N ILE A 293 -15.36 3.54 -16.16
CA ILE A 293 -14.41 3.12 -15.12
C ILE A 293 -14.71 1.66 -14.72
N PRO A 294 -13.74 0.74 -14.88
CA PRO A 294 -13.93 -0.66 -14.54
C PRO A 294 -14.14 -0.87 -13.04
N ASP A 295 -14.81 -1.96 -12.68
CA ASP A 295 -14.96 -2.37 -11.30
C ASP A 295 -13.60 -2.78 -10.70
N ASP A 296 -13.39 -2.41 -9.44
CA ASP A 296 -12.24 -2.86 -8.68
C ASP A 296 -12.45 -4.30 -8.20
N VAL A 297 -11.73 -5.22 -8.84
CA VAL A 297 -11.81 -6.66 -8.54
C VAL A 297 -10.87 -7.05 -7.39
N GLU A 298 -9.79 -6.30 -7.18
CA GLU A 298 -8.76 -6.65 -6.17
C GLU A 298 -9.03 -5.98 -4.82
N GLY A 299 -9.62 -4.78 -4.80
CA GLY A 299 -9.93 -4.04 -3.58
C GLY A 299 -8.70 -3.70 -2.74
N LEU A 300 -7.55 -3.45 -3.35
CA LEU A 300 -6.28 -3.31 -2.65
C LEU A 300 -5.59 -1.97 -2.86
N SER A 301 -5.74 -1.35 -4.04
CA SER A 301 -4.88 -0.24 -4.44
C SER A 301 -5.57 1.12 -4.34
N LEU A 302 -4.81 2.14 -3.94
CA LEU A 302 -5.24 3.54 -3.90
C LEU A 302 -5.73 4.02 -5.28
N THR A 303 -5.07 3.61 -6.35
CA THR A 303 -5.44 3.95 -7.74
C THR A 303 -6.89 3.55 -8.04
N HIS A 304 -7.25 2.28 -7.77
CA HIS A 304 -8.60 1.79 -8.03
C HIS A 304 -9.63 2.39 -7.07
N GLU A 305 -9.25 2.61 -5.81
CA GLU A 305 -10.12 3.31 -4.88
C GLU A 305 -10.44 4.73 -5.38
N MET A 306 -9.44 5.49 -5.84
CA MET A 306 -9.63 6.83 -6.36
C MET A 306 -10.55 6.84 -7.60
N MET A 307 -10.35 5.93 -8.54
CA MET A 307 -11.23 5.77 -9.71
C MET A 307 -12.68 5.44 -9.30
N THR A 308 -12.86 4.52 -8.35
CA THR A 308 -14.17 4.16 -7.82
C THR A 308 -14.86 5.34 -7.12
N VAL A 309 -14.12 6.09 -6.33
CA VAL A 309 -14.63 7.28 -5.64
C VAL A 309 -15.11 8.34 -6.63
N PHE A 310 -14.31 8.62 -7.65
CA PHE A 310 -14.69 9.54 -8.70
C PHE A 310 -16.01 9.08 -9.37
N ARG A 311 -16.11 7.81 -9.76
CA ARG A 311 -17.32 7.23 -10.35
C ARG A 311 -18.55 7.42 -9.48
N GLU A 312 -18.45 7.09 -8.20
CA GLU A 312 -19.58 7.20 -7.26
C GLU A 312 -20.00 8.66 -7.01
N GLU A 313 -19.06 9.58 -7.01
CA GLU A 313 -19.34 11.00 -6.90
C GLU A 313 -20.09 11.56 -8.13
N GLN A 314 -19.69 11.16 -9.34
CA GLN A 314 -20.37 11.58 -10.56
C GLN A 314 -21.79 11.02 -10.64
N LYS A 315 -22.00 9.74 -10.32
CA LYS A 315 -23.35 9.13 -10.22
C LYS A 315 -24.26 9.88 -9.25
N ARG A 316 -23.72 10.31 -8.12
CA ARG A 316 -24.48 11.08 -7.14
C ARG A 316 -24.85 12.47 -7.64
N LYS A 317 -23.95 13.16 -8.33
CA LYS A 317 -24.22 14.46 -8.96
C LYS A 317 -25.37 14.33 -9.98
N GLU A 318 -25.29 13.35 -10.87
CA GLU A 318 -26.32 13.09 -11.90
C GLU A 318 -27.69 12.81 -11.26
N SER A 319 -27.75 12.01 -10.18
CA SER A 319 -28.98 11.75 -9.46
C SER A 319 -29.59 12.99 -8.81
N LEU A 320 -28.78 13.90 -8.28
CA LEU A 320 -29.24 15.16 -7.68
C LEU A 320 -29.76 16.12 -8.74
N ASP A 321 -29.12 16.19 -9.89
CA ASP A 321 -29.55 17.07 -11.00
C ASP A 321 -30.86 16.56 -11.63
N SER A 322 -31.03 15.23 -11.72
CA SER A 322 -32.28 14.61 -12.19
C SER A 322 -33.47 14.82 -11.25
N GLN A 323 -33.22 15.08 -9.95
CA GLN A 323 -34.28 15.40 -8.97
C GLN A 323 -34.66 16.88 -8.94
N ARG A 324 -33.85 17.75 -9.56
CA ARG A 324 -34.09 19.21 -9.60
C ARG A 324 -34.83 19.66 -10.87
N ASN A 325 -34.85 18.80 -11.88
CA ASN A 325 -35.60 18.98 -13.14
C ASN A 325 -36.92 18.24 -13.09
#